data_a5d4130c621caa9196559b7f90489a3d
#
_entry.id   a5d4130c621caa9196559b7f90489a3d
#
_cell.length_a   1.000
_cell.length_b   1.000
_cell.length_c   1.000
_cell.angle_alpha   90.00
_cell.angle_beta   90.00
_cell.angle_gamma   90.00
#
_symmetry.space_group_name_H-M   'P 1'
#
loop_
_entity.id
_entity.type
_entity.pdbx_description
1 polymer ?
#
loop_
_entity_poly.entity_id
_entity_poly.type
_entity_poly.pdbx_seq_one_letter_code
_entity_poly.pdbx_strand_id
1 'polypeptide(L)'
;MHPDHNAPPLIAAPVPNPHRPGLPPPSGAWDTHAHVFGPAEKFPFAPGRGYTPPPAPVEMYIALLDRLGLARGVIVQGNAHGYDNSVVLDALDRHGPRVRGVAITDTRVAPATLRDWHRRGMRGLRFHVFSDAGRPGYVRGVGLDVFETFRPVMRELGWVMQVWCDWRVLPDLGGRLRAIAAEMPVVIDHMLNIPAARGTGDPAFQTLLRLVGEGHVHAKLSAPYRLSEKFPDYPDAQGFHDALVRANPERLVWGTDWPHPQIAAEVMPDDGHLVDLLNEWTPDMGHRQRILVDTPARLFGR
;
A
#
# COMPACT_ATOMS: atom_id res chain seq x y z
N MET A 1 -34.30 -16.79 5.36
CA MET A 1 -33.49 -16.10 4.35
C MET A 1 -32.45 -17.09 3.87
N HIS A 2 -32.54 -17.52 2.59
CA HIS A 2 -31.47 -18.34 2.01
C HIS A 2 -30.23 -17.46 1.84
N PRO A 3 -29.03 -17.91 2.24
CA PRO A 3 -27.80 -17.19 1.96
C PRO A 3 -27.68 -17.07 0.43
N ASP A 4 -27.41 -15.85 -0.02
CA ASP A 4 -27.17 -15.55 -1.42
C ASP A 4 -25.87 -16.28 -1.82
N HIS A 5 -25.98 -17.41 -2.52
CA HIS A 5 -24.86 -18.28 -2.91
C HIS A 5 -23.86 -17.59 -3.85
N ASN A 6 -24.13 -16.32 -4.22
CA ASN A 6 -23.29 -15.49 -5.09
C ASN A 6 -22.60 -14.34 -4.32
N ALA A 7 -22.75 -14.24 -3.00
CA ALA A 7 -22.08 -13.19 -2.23
C ALA A 7 -20.56 -13.46 -2.16
N PRO A 8 -19.70 -12.45 -2.39
CA PRO A 8 -18.25 -12.63 -2.26
C PRO A 8 -17.87 -13.10 -0.85
N PRO A 9 -16.84 -13.96 -0.71
CA PRO A 9 -16.48 -14.56 0.57
C PRO A 9 -16.13 -13.47 1.61
N LEU A 10 -16.58 -13.68 2.84
CA LEU A 10 -16.12 -12.89 3.99
C LEU A 10 -14.66 -13.27 4.28
N ILE A 11 -13.78 -12.28 4.36
CA ILE A 11 -12.38 -12.51 4.74
C ILE A 11 -12.18 -12.37 6.25
N ALA A 12 -11.05 -12.87 6.77
CA ALA A 12 -10.70 -12.79 8.17
C ALA A 12 -10.51 -11.34 8.64
N ALA A 13 -10.79 -11.09 9.92
CA ALA A 13 -10.49 -9.83 10.57
C ALA A 13 -9.00 -9.75 10.97
N PRO A 14 -8.43 -8.55 11.09
CA PRO A 14 -7.07 -8.37 11.60
C PRO A 14 -6.97 -8.79 13.06
N VAL A 15 -5.74 -8.98 13.54
CA VAL A 15 -5.50 -9.22 14.97
C VAL A 15 -6.07 -8.04 15.78
N PRO A 16 -7.02 -8.25 16.71
CA PRO A 16 -7.74 -7.15 17.35
C PRO A 16 -6.87 -6.30 18.30
N ASN A 17 -5.84 -6.91 18.87
CA ASN A 17 -4.93 -6.26 19.81
C ASN A 17 -3.48 -6.70 19.51
N PRO A 18 -2.86 -6.23 18.43
CA PRO A 18 -1.48 -6.58 18.12
C PRO A 18 -0.57 -6.16 19.27
N HIS A 19 0.55 -6.83 19.45
CA HIS A 19 1.46 -6.45 20.52
C HIS A 19 2.09 -5.06 20.26
N ARG A 20 2.68 -4.46 21.28
CA ARG A 20 3.45 -3.23 21.11
C ARG A 20 4.85 -3.60 20.64
N PRO A 21 5.40 -2.88 19.63
CA PRO A 21 6.78 -3.13 19.21
C PRO A 21 7.78 -3.07 20.37
N GLY A 22 8.74 -3.97 20.39
CA GLY A 22 9.81 -3.99 21.39
C GLY A 22 10.71 -2.76 21.32
N LEU A 23 10.91 -2.22 20.11
CA LEU A 23 11.59 -0.95 19.87
C LEU A 23 10.62 0.00 19.15
N PRO A 24 10.28 1.16 19.77
CA PRO A 24 9.36 2.10 19.14
C PRO A 24 9.95 2.70 17.85
N PRO A 25 9.11 2.99 16.85
CA PRO A 25 9.51 3.72 15.66
C PRO A 25 10.05 5.13 15.99
N PRO A 26 10.86 5.74 15.10
CA PRO A 26 11.29 7.12 15.24
C PRO A 26 10.11 8.08 15.39
N SER A 27 10.30 9.17 16.15
CA SER A 27 9.27 10.21 16.29
C SER A 27 8.86 10.76 14.93
N GLY A 28 7.56 10.88 14.68
CA GLY A 28 7.03 11.31 13.40
C GLY A 28 6.88 10.20 12.34
N ALA A 29 7.10 8.93 12.70
CA ALA A 29 7.00 7.79 11.80
C ALA A 29 5.61 7.64 11.16
N TRP A 30 5.60 7.11 9.93
CA TRP A 30 4.41 6.87 9.13
C TRP A 30 4.21 5.39 8.83
N ASP A 31 2.96 4.96 8.84
CA ASP A 31 2.48 3.81 8.08
C ASP A 31 2.04 4.29 6.69
N THR A 32 2.68 3.85 5.62
CA THR A 32 2.34 4.34 4.28
C THR A 32 1.39 3.45 3.51
N HIS A 33 0.80 2.42 4.15
CA HIS A 33 -0.16 1.55 3.50
C HIS A 33 -1.10 0.87 4.49
N ALA A 34 -2.32 1.35 4.56
CA ALA A 34 -3.42 0.66 5.23
C ALA A 34 -4.71 0.84 4.44
N HIS A 35 -5.73 0.05 4.75
CA HIS A 35 -7.07 0.18 4.19
C HIS A 35 -8.08 0.39 5.32
N VAL A 36 -9.17 1.10 5.03
CA VAL A 36 -10.32 1.20 5.92
C VAL A 36 -11.56 0.67 5.23
N PHE A 37 -12.44 0.00 5.98
CA PHE A 37 -13.64 -0.64 5.46
C PHE A 37 -14.84 -0.39 6.38
N GLY A 38 -15.96 0.02 5.77
CA GLY A 38 -17.24 0.13 6.45
C GLY A 38 -17.39 1.30 7.41
N PRO A 39 -18.49 1.36 8.15
CA PRO A 39 -19.59 0.38 8.11
C PRO A 39 -20.31 0.38 6.75
N ALA A 40 -20.77 -0.82 6.31
CA ALA A 40 -21.34 -1.02 4.97
C ALA A 40 -22.62 -0.21 4.74
N GLU A 41 -23.38 0.10 5.80
CA GLU A 41 -24.59 0.90 5.76
C GLU A 41 -24.29 2.36 5.35
N LYS A 42 -23.15 2.89 5.74
CA LYS A 42 -22.70 4.25 5.39
C LYS A 42 -21.84 4.26 4.13
N PHE A 43 -21.00 3.25 3.95
CA PHE A 43 -20.05 3.12 2.87
C PHE A 43 -20.26 1.77 2.16
N PRO A 44 -21.20 1.68 1.22
CA PRO A 44 -21.54 0.41 0.59
C PRO A 44 -20.34 -0.18 -0.16
N PHE A 45 -20.26 -1.51 -0.11
CA PHE A 45 -19.28 -2.23 -0.89
C PHE A 45 -19.71 -2.31 -2.35
N ALA A 46 -18.74 -2.29 -3.25
CA ALA A 46 -18.98 -2.35 -4.67
C ALA A 46 -19.65 -3.67 -5.09
N PRO A 47 -20.67 -3.64 -5.97
CA PRO A 47 -21.16 -4.84 -6.62
C PRO A 47 -20.02 -5.52 -7.39
N GLY A 48 -19.93 -6.86 -7.34
CA GLY A 48 -18.88 -7.63 -8.03
C GLY A 48 -17.48 -7.47 -7.43
N ARG A 49 -17.36 -7.06 -6.15
CA ARG A 49 -16.12 -7.17 -5.38
C ARG A 49 -15.68 -8.62 -5.27
N GLY A 50 -14.37 -8.88 -5.16
CA GLY A 50 -13.83 -10.24 -5.06
C GLY A 50 -13.88 -10.82 -3.63
N TYR A 51 -14.14 -9.98 -2.61
CA TYR A 51 -14.24 -10.36 -1.19
C TYR A 51 -15.07 -9.35 -0.42
N THR A 52 -15.58 -9.77 0.74
CA THR A 52 -16.26 -8.89 1.70
C THR A 52 -15.38 -8.74 2.92
N PRO A 53 -14.83 -7.53 3.20
CA PRO A 53 -14.03 -7.31 4.39
C PRO A 53 -14.93 -7.20 5.63
N PRO A 54 -14.45 -7.61 6.83
CA PRO A 54 -15.07 -7.26 8.08
C PRO A 54 -14.98 -5.73 8.30
N PRO A 55 -15.78 -5.18 9.23
CA PRO A 55 -15.64 -3.78 9.62
C PRO A 55 -14.22 -3.48 10.09
N ALA A 56 -13.59 -2.49 9.47
CA ALA A 56 -12.26 -1.99 9.80
C ALA A 56 -12.27 -0.46 9.65
N PRO A 57 -13.05 0.26 10.49
CA PRO A 57 -13.22 1.70 10.39
C PRO A 57 -11.95 2.46 10.78
N VAL A 58 -11.90 3.74 10.41
CA VAL A 58 -10.73 4.58 10.65
C VAL A 58 -10.34 4.69 12.12
N GLU A 59 -11.30 4.59 13.04
CA GLU A 59 -11.03 4.62 14.48
C GLU A 59 -10.15 3.45 14.93
N MET A 60 -10.39 2.26 14.38
CA MET A 60 -9.53 1.10 14.64
C MET A 60 -8.12 1.34 14.09
N TYR A 61 -8.01 1.94 12.91
CA TYR A 61 -6.70 2.28 12.34
C TYR A 61 -5.95 3.34 13.15
N ILE A 62 -6.64 4.39 13.63
CA ILE A 62 -6.02 5.40 14.52
C ILE A 62 -5.53 4.76 15.82
N ALA A 63 -6.34 3.88 16.43
CA ALA A 63 -5.94 3.13 17.61
C ALA A 63 -4.72 2.21 17.36
N LEU A 64 -4.65 1.62 16.17
CA LEU A 64 -3.47 0.84 15.74
C LEU A 64 -2.22 1.73 15.64
N LEU A 65 -2.31 2.88 14.97
CA LEU A 65 -1.19 3.83 14.87
C LEU A 65 -0.67 4.22 16.26
N ASP A 66 -1.58 4.54 17.21
CA ASP A 66 -1.22 4.89 18.58
C ASP A 66 -0.55 3.73 19.31
N ARG A 67 -1.04 2.51 19.10
CA ARG A 67 -0.49 1.29 19.70
C ARG A 67 0.92 0.98 19.21
N LEU A 68 1.17 1.19 17.91
CA LEU A 68 2.46 0.96 17.27
C LEU A 68 3.46 2.11 17.46
N GLY A 69 3.01 3.27 17.95
CA GLY A 69 3.86 4.47 18.09
C GLY A 69 4.07 5.20 16.77
N LEU A 70 3.15 5.03 15.80
CA LEU A 70 3.19 5.69 14.50
C LEU A 70 2.41 7.00 14.53
N ALA A 71 3.03 8.09 14.11
CA ALA A 71 2.43 9.42 14.16
C ALA A 71 1.35 9.63 13.10
N ARG A 72 1.53 9.04 11.93
CA ARG A 72 0.68 9.27 10.75
C ARG A 72 0.49 8.01 9.92
N GLY A 73 -0.54 8.02 9.06
CA GLY A 73 -0.82 6.94 8.14
C GLY A 73 -1.27 7.39 6.76
N VAL A 74 -1.13 6.49 5.77
CA VAL A 74 -1.68 6.65 4.43
C VAL A 74 -2.75 5.58 4.21
N ILE A 75 -3.98 6.03 4.06
CA ILE A 75 -5.12 5.16 3.76
C ILE A 75 -5.21 5.01 2.24
N VAL A 76 -4.99 3.81 1.77
CA VAL A 76 -5.13 3.44 0.36
C VAL A 76 -6.53 2.90 0.15
N GLN A 77 -7.23 3.38 -0.89
CA GLN A 77 -8.56 2.89 -1.23
C GLN A 77 -8.57 1.37 -1.38
N GLY A 78 -9.46 0.71 -0.67
CA GLY A 78 -9.64 -0.75 -0.75
C GLY A 78 -10.55 -1.15 -1.92
N ASN A 79 -10.17 -2.20 -2.64
CA ASN A 79 -10.94 -2.66 -3.82
C ASN A 79 -12.38 -3.09 -3.51
N ALA A 80 -12.69 -3.44 -2.26
CA ALA A 80 -14.04 -3.78 -1.84
C ALA A 80 -15.05 -2.63 -2.03
N HIS A 81 -14.60 -1.37 -1.96
CA HIS A 81 -15.41 -0.19 -2.25
C HIS A 81 -15.34 0.25 -3.73
N GLY A 82 -14.49 -0.39 -4.54
CA GLY A 82 -14.31 -0.03 -5.96
C GLY A 82 -13.82 1.41 -6.11
N TYR A 83 -14.54 2.20 -6.92
CA TYR A 83 -14.21 3.61 -7.21
C TYR A 83 -14.89 4.61 -6.27
N ASP A 84 -15.67 4.14 -5.30
CA ASP A 84 -16.26 5.00 -4.27
C ASP A 84 -15.26 5.25 -3.14
N ASN A 85 -14.62 6.42 -3.16
CA ASN A 85 -13.63 6.82 -2.17
C ASN A 85 -14.26 7.49 -0.93
N SER A 86 -15.57 7.42 -0.73
CA SER A 86 -16.26 8.11 0.37
C SER A 86 -15.73 7.70 1.75
N VAL A 87 -15.38 6.43 1.96
CA VAL A 87 -14.82 5.95 3.22
C VAL A 87 -13.44 6.57 3.51
N VAL A 88 -12.59 6.72 2.49
CA VAL A 88 -11.29 7.37 2.64
C VAL A 88 -11.46 8.87 2.88
N LEU A 89 -12.36 9.51 2.13
CA LEU A 89 -12.63 10.94 2.29
C LEU A 89 -13.21 11.27 3.66
N ASP A 90 -14.13 10.46 4.21
CA ASP A 90 -14.63 10.60 5.58
C ASP A 90 -13.48 10.49 6.61
N ALA A 91 -12.57 9.54 6.42
CA ALA A 91 -11.41 9.40 7.27
C ALA A 91 -10.48 10.63 7.22
N LEU A 92 -10.27 11.21 6.03
CA LEU A 92 -9.48 12.42 5.84
C LEU A 92 -10.11 13.63 6.49
N ASP A 93 -11.44 13.81 6.38
CA ASP A 93 -12.15 14.94 6.99
C ASP A 93 -12.08 14.90 8.53
N ARG A 94 -12.17 13.69 9.11
CA ARG A 94 -12.21 13.51 10.57
C ARG A 94 -10.83 13.43 11.21
N HIS A 95 -9.82 12.94 10.49
CA HIS A 95 -8.48 12.66 11.00
C HIS A 95 -7.36 13.26 10.14
N GLY A 96 -7.64 14.27 9.32
CA GLY A 96 -6.70 14.88 8.38
C GLY A 96 -5.31 15.23 8.90
N PRO A 97 -5.11 15.67 10.18
CA PRO A 97 -3.77 15.85 10.74
C PRO A 97 -2.95 14.54 10.83
N ARG A 98 -3.64 13.39 10.98
CA ARG A 98 -3.04 12.08 11.20
C ARG A 98 -2.95 11.22 9.94
N VAL A 99 -3.79 11.46 8.93
CA VAL A 99 -3.90 10.59 7.77
C VAL A 99 -3.83 11.32 6.44
N ARG A 100 -3.39 10.61 5.41
CA ARG A 100 -3.45 11.00 3.99
C ARG A 100 -4.13 9.88 3.21
N GLY A 101 -4.58 10.18 1.98
CA GLY A 101 -5.27 9.22 1.14
C GLY A 101 -4.59 8.95 -0.19
N VAL A 102 -4.75 7.72 -0.70
CA VAL A 102 -4.47 7.33 -2.08
C VAL A 102 -5.73 6.71 -2.65
N ALA A 103 -6.28 7.31 -3.70
CA ALA A 103 -7.55 6.92 -4.28
C ALA A 103 -7.40 5.85 -5.38
N ILE A 104 -8.50 5.16 -5.65
CA ILE A 104 -8.72 4.40 -6.89
C ILE A 104 -9.93 5.01 -7.57
N THR A 105 -9.83 5.38 -8.85
CA THR A 105 -10.96 5.96 -9.59
C THR A 105 -10.84 5.70 -11.08
N ASP A 106 -11.95 5.76 -11.78
CA ASP A 106 -11.98 5.67 -13.24
C ASP A 106 -11.97 7.05 -13.92
N THR A 107 -11.92 7.06 -15.25
CA THR A 107 -11.81 8.28 -16.06
C THR A 107 -13.07 9.17 -16.05
N ARG A 108 -14.14 8.75 -15.39
CA ARG A 108 -15.38 9.56 -15.25
C ARG A 108 -15.24 10.66 -14.20
N VAL A 109 -14.23 10.57 -13.33
CA VAL A 109 -13.98 11.61 -12.32
C VAL A 109 -13.46 12.89 -12.98
N ALA A 110 -14.08 14.03 -12.66
CA ALA A 110 -13.65 15.30 -13.20
C ALA A 110 -12.36 15.79 -12.50
N PRO A 111 -11.46 16.51 -13.21
CA PRO A 111 -10.26 17.12 -12.58
C PRO A 111 -10.57 18.03 -11.39
N ALA A 112 -11.71 18.72 -11.40
CA ALA A 112 -12.15 19.55 -10.27
C ALA A 112 -12.41 18.71 -8.99
N THR A 113 -12.96 17.50 -9.15
CA THR A 113 -13.14 16.56 -8.03
C THR A 113 -11.80 16.10 -7.45
N LEU A 114 -10.80 15.82 -8.29
CA LEU A 114 -9.46 15.45 -7.82
C LEU A 114 -8.79 16.60 -7.06
N ARG A 115 -8.97 17.85 -7.51
CA ARG A 115 -8.50 19.05 -6.75
C ARG A 115 -9.22 19.20 -5.42
N ASP A 116 -10.52 18.86 -5.35
CA ASP A 116 -11.26 18.83 -4.08
C ASP A 116 -10.70 17.75 -3.14
N TRP A 117 -10.50 16.55 -3.64
CA TRP A 117 -9.87 15.47 -2.85
C TRP A 117 -8.48 15.85 -2.35
N HIS A 118 -7.69 16.58 -3.14
CA HIS A 118 -6.38 17.08 -2.72
C HIS A 118 -6.50 18.01 -1.50
N ARG A 119 -7.45 18.97 -1.51
CA ARG A 119 -7.70 19.87 -0.38
C ARG A 119 -8.07 19.11 0.89
N ARG A 120 -8.77 17.99 0.75
CA ARG A 120 -9.18 17.12 1.86
C ARG A 120 -8.07 16.17 2.34
N GLY A 121 -6.93 16.09 1.65
CA GLY A 121 -5.78 15.28 2.08
C GLY A 121 -5.44 14.09 1.19
N MET A 122 -6.11 13.93 0.03
CA MET A 122 -5.68 12.93 -0.96
C MET A 122 -4.34 13.31 -1.57
N ARG A 123 -3.45 12.33 -1.78
CA ARG A 123 -2.06 12.57 -2.23
C ARG A 123 -1.63 11.67 -3.39
N GLY A 124 -2.50 10.86 -3.93
CA GLY A 124 -2.15 10.00 -5.05
C GLY A 124 -3.30 9.18 -5.62
N LEU A 125 -3.00 8.51 -6.72
CA LEU A 125 -3.85 7.49 -7.33
C LEU A 125 -3.09 6.14 -7.35
N ARG A 126 -3.84 5.06 -7.13
CA ARG A 126 -3.33 3.68 -7.23
C ARG A 126 -3.75 3.05 -8.55
N PHE A 127 -2.77 2.50 -9.25
CA PHE A 127 -2.93 1.77 -10.51
C PHE A 127 -2.61 0.29 -10.29
N HIS A 128 -3.29 -0.56 -11.06
CA HIS A 128 -3.17 -2.00 -10.99
C HIS A 128 -2.68 -2.53 -12.33
N VAL A 129 -1.58 -3.28 -12.33
CA VAL A 129 -1.01 -3.84 -13.56
C VAL A 129 -0.69 -5.31 -13.34
N PHE A 130 -1.60 -6.17 -13.80
CA PHE A 130 -1.46 -7.61 -13.66
C PHE A 130 -1.36 -8.26 -15.02
N SER A 131 -0.58 -9.35 -15.11
CA SER A 131 -0.66 -10.29 -16.21
C SER A 131 -1.91 -11.16 -16.06
N ASP A 132 -2.40 -11.73 -17.15
CA ASP A 132 -3.53 -12.67 -17.14
C ASP A 132 -3.25 -13.87 -16.23
N ALA A 133 -1.98 -14.29 -16.12
CA ALA A 133 -1.54 -15.36 -15.22
C ALA A 133 -1.45 -14.93 -13.75
N GLY A 134 -1.29 -13.62 -13.48
CA GLY A 134 -1.07 -13.11 -12.13
C GLY A 134 -2.34 -13.01 -11.29
N ARG A 135 -3.41 -12.50 -11.89
CA ARG A 135 -4.72 -12.38 -11.25
C ARG A 135 -5.83 -12.47 -12.29
N PRO A 136 -6.13 -13.68 -12.78
CA PRO A 136 -7.21 -13.87 -13.75
C PRO A 136 -8.54 -13.37 -13.17
N GLY A 137 -9.26 -12.57 -13.96
CA GLY A 137 -10.57 -12.06 -13.56
C GLY A 137 -10.51 -10.95 -12.48
N TYR A 138 -9.36 -10.30 -12.24
CA TYR A 138 -9.27 -9.15 -11.34
C TYR A 138 -10.08 -7.98 -11.92
N VAL A 139 -11.31 -7.89 -11.46
CA VAL A 139 -12.26 -6.86 -11.88
C VAL A 139 -12.08 -5.63 -11.01
N ARG A 140 -11.97 -4.41 -11.63
CA ARG A 140 -11.93 -3.11 -10.96
C ARG A 140 -10.55 -2.63 -10.45
N GLY A 141 -9.47 -3.11 -11.07
CA GLY A 141 -8.23 -2.35 -11.07
C GLY A 141 -8.31 -1.21 -12.09
N VAL A 142 -7.60 -0.14 -11.84
CA VAL A 142 -7.37 0.94 -12.82
C VAL A 142 -6.00 0.69 -13.42
N GLY A 143 -5.98 0.31 -14.70
CA GLY A 143 -4.73 0.01 -15.43
C GLY A 143 -3.97 1.29 -15.81
N LEU A 144 -2.76 1.10 -16.31
CA LEU A 144 -1.94 2.21 -16.82
C LEU A 144 -2.40 2.75 -18.18
N ASP A 145 -3.33 2.11 -18.83
CA ASP A 145 -3.97 2.56 -20.08
C ASP A 145 -4.68 3.91 -19.89
N VAL A 146 -5.28 4.12 -18.71
CA VAL A 146 -5.99 5.37 -18.39
C VAL A 146 -5.09 6.44 -17.72
N PHE A 147 -3.83 6.13 -17.42
CA PHE A 147 -2.92 7.04 -16.72
C PHE A 147 -2.81 8.40 -17.42
N GLU A 148 -2.75 8.43 -18.74
CA GLU A 148 -2.58 9.66 -19.51
C GLU A 148 -3.74 10.66 -19.28
N THR A 149 -4.94 10.18 -18.93
CA THR A 149 -6.09 11.02 -18.56
C THR A 149 -5.83 11.75 -17.23
N PHE A 150 -5.15 11.12 -16.27
CA PHE A 150 -4.89 11.68 -14.95
C PHE A 150 -3.57 12.44 -14.86
N ARG A 151 -2.63 12.16 -15.76
CA ARG A 151 -1.26 12.69 -15.73
C ARG A 151 -1.18 14.21 -15.54
N PRO A 152 -1.95 15.05 -16.28
CA PRO A 152 -1.86 16.51 -16.11
C PRO A 152 -2.24 16.96 -14.70
N VAL A 153 -3.35 16.47 -14.14
CA VAL A 153 -3.83 16.86 -12.82
C VAL A 153 -2.96 16.25 -11.70
N MET A 154 -2.44 15.05 -11.85
CA MET A 154 -1.52 14.46 -10.89
C MET A 154 -0.21 15.26 -10.81
N ARG A 155 0.33 15.71 -11.93
CA ARG A 155 1.50 16.61 -11.96
C ARG A 155 1.20 17.94 -11.29
N GLU A 156 0.08 18.57 -11.62
CA GLU A 156 -0.37 19.84 -11.03
C GLU A 156 -0.42 19.75 -9.51
N LEU A 157 -0.97 18.65 -8.98
CA LEU A 157 -1.19 18.43 -7.54
C LEU A 157 0.04 17.84 -6.82
N GLY A 158 1.10 17.49 -7.53
CA GLY A 158 2.26 16.79 -6.97
C GLY A 158 1.92 15.41 -6.38
N TRP A 159 0.96 14.72 -6.97
CA TRP A 159 0.46 13.44 -6.48
C TRP A 159 1.41 12.29 -6.77
N VAL A 160 1.37 11.33 -5.87
CA VAL A 160 2.09 10.05 -6.01
C VAL A 160 1.31 9.12 -6.95
N MET A 161 2.02 8.50 -7.88
CA MET A 161 1.54 7.36 -8.62
C MET A 161 1.89 6.09 -7.83
N GLN A 162 0.92 5.47 -7.20
CA GLN A 162 1.12 4.17 -6.53
C GLN A 162 0.79 3.04 -7.51
N VAL A 163 1.66 2.03 -7.59
CA VAL A 163 1.51 0.92 -8.54
C VAL A 163 1.51 -0.39 -7.77
N TRP A 164 0.40 -1.12 -7.87
CA TRP A 164 0.34 -2.51 -7.47
C TRP A 164 0.40 -3.38 -8.72
N CYS A 165 1.56 -3.96 -8.97
CA CYS A 165 1.78 -4.78 -10.18
C CYS A 165 2.19 -6.20 -9.84
N ASP A 166 1.89 -7.09 -10.79
CA ASP A 166 2.44 -8.43 -10.83
C ASP A 166 3.93 -8.35 -11.18
N TRP A 167 4.77 -9.10 -10.45
CA TRP A 167 6.21 -9.17 -10.72
C TRP A 167 6.54 -9.56 -12.17
N ARG A 168 5.68 -10.35 -12.83
CA ARG A 168 5.87 -10.81 -14.22
C ARG A 168 5.89 -9.68 -15.24
N VAL A 169 5.17 -8.59 -14.97
CA VAL A 169 5.07 -7.46 -15.92
C VAL A 169 6.14 -6.40 -15.71
N LEU A 170 6.85 -6.41 -14.58
CA LEU A 170 7.79 -5.34 -14.25
C LEU A 170 8.96 -5.22 -15.22
N PRO A 171 9.57 -6.31 -15.75
CA PRO A 171 10.64 -6.21 -16.72
C PRO A 171 10.27 -5.36 -17.94
N ASP A 172 9.06 -5.54 -18.48
CA ASP A 172 8.57 -4.79 -19.64
C ASP A 172 8.07 -3.39 -19.27
N LEU A 173 7.53 -3.25 -18.04
CA LEU A 173 6.97 -2.01 -17.52
C LEU A 173 8.05 -1.02 -17.07
N GLY A 174 9.23 -1.49 -16.69
CA GLY A 174 10.28 -0.71 -16.04
C GLY A 174 10.67 0.57 -16.77
N GLY A 175 10.81 0.51 -18.10
CA GLY A 175 11.10 1.70 -18.92
C GLY A 175 10.00 2.76 -18.85
N ARG A 176 8.73 2.36 -18.86
CA ARG A 176 7.58 3.27 -18.73
C ARG A 176 7.52 3.90 -17.34
N LEU A 177 7.73 3.12 -16.28
CA LEU A 177 7.76 3.65 -14.91
C LEU A 177 8.90 4.65 -14.71
N ARG A 178 10.08 4.37 -15.28
CA ARG A 178 11.20 5.30 -15.27
C ARG A 178 10.85 6.64 -15.93
N ALA A 179 10.20 6.60 -17.09
CA ALA A 179 9.76 7.82 -17.80
C ALA A 179 8.74 8.61 -16.97
N ILE A 180 7.76 7.95 -16.36
CA ILE A 180 6.77 8.59 -15.48
C ILE A 180 7.45 9.18 -14.23
N ALA A 181 8.42 8.48 -13.67
CA ALA A 181 9.15 8.90 -12.46
C ALA A 181 9.98 10.17 -12.65
N ALA A 182 10.30 10.55 -13.89
CA ALA A 182 10.91 11.84 -14.20
C ALA A 182 9.97 13.04 -13.99
N GLU A 183 8.66 12.80 -13.88
CA GLU A 183 7.63 13.84 -13.79
C GLU A 183 6.90 13.85 -12.44
N MET A 184 6.76 12.69 -11.80
CA MET A 184 6.06 12.54 -10.53
C MET A 184 6.58 11.35 -9.73
N PRO A 185 6.42 11.33 -8.39
CA PRO A 185 6.83 10.17 -7.60
C PRO A 185 6.04 8.91 -7.98
N VAL A 186 6.76 7.82 -8.25
CA VAL A 186 6.20 6.47 -8.45
C VAL A 186 6.55 5.60 -7.26
N VAL A 187 5.56 4.89 -6.69
CA VAL A 187 5.74 3.97 -5.55
C VAL A 187 5.21 2.59 -5.92
N ILE A 188 6.06 1.57 -5.84
CA ILE A 188 5.70 0.18 -6.10
C ILE A 188 5.35 -0.51 -4.78
N ASP A 189 4.17 -1.16 -4.73
CA ASP A 189 3.66 -1.81 -3.53
C ASP A 189 4.38 -3.13 -3.19
N HIS A 190 4.51 -3.42 -1.89
CA HIS A 190 4.76 -4.73 -1.28
C HIS A 190 5.97 -5.48 -1.87
N MET A 191 7.10 -4.80 -2.06
CA MET A 191 8.32 -5.42 -2.64
C MET A 191 8.00 -6.24 -3.91
N LEU A 192 7.05 -5.72 -4.73
CA LEU A 192 6.57 -6.32 -5.98
C LEU A 192 5.69 -7.58 -5.80
N ASN A 193 5.36 -8.02 -4.58
CA ASN A 193 4.67 -9.30 -4.31
C ASN A 193 5.33 -10.51 -4.98
N ILE A 194 6.64 -10.50 -5.14
CA ILE A 194 7.37 -11.60 -5.75
C ILE A 194 7.50 -12.76 -4.75
N PRO A 195 7.15 -14.01 -5.11
CA PRO A 195 7.33 -15.13 -4.20
C PRO A 195 8.79 -15.29 -3.77
N ALA A 196 9.05 -15.41 -2.47
CA ALA A 196 10.41 -15.51 -1.92
C ALA A 196 11.21 -16.70 -2.49
N ALA A 197 10.52 -17.78 -2.86
CA ALA A 197 11.12 -18.95 -3.51
C ALA A 197 11.84 -18.64 -4.85
N ARG A 198 11.53 -17.50 -5.48
CA ARG A 198 12.20 -17.07 -6.69
C ARG A 198 13.60 -16.50 -6.46
N GLY A 199 13.89 -16.13 -5.22
CA GLY A 199 15.17 -15.55 -4.83
C GLY A 199 15.38 -14.13 -5.36
N THR A 200 16.32 -13.43 -4.75
CA THR A 200 16.68 -12.04 -5.12
C THR A 200 17.32 -11.90 -6.51
N GLY A 201 17.79 -12.98 -7.10
CA GLY A 201 18.34 -13.00 -8.48
C GLY A 201 17.27 -12.99 -9.58
N ASP A 202 15.99 -13.06 -9.25
CA ASP A 202 14.91 -13.04 -10.26
C ASP A 202 14.96 -11.76 -11.10
N PRO A 203 14.83 -11.84 -12.45
CA PRO A 203 14.91 -10.68 -13.35
C PRO A 203 13.93 -9.55 -13.01
N ALA A 204 12.74 -9.87 -12.53
CA ALA A 204 11.76 -8.86 -12.13
C ALA A 204 12.23 -8.10 -10.88
N PHE A 205 12.74 -8.81 -9.87
CA PHE A 205 13.29 -8.17 -8.69
C PHE A 205 14.55 -7.37 -8.99
N GLN A 206 15.44 -7.88 -9.87
CA GLN A 206 16.61 -7.14 -10.35
C GLN A 206 16.21 -5.85 -11.08
N THR A 207 15.09 -5.85 -11.81
CA THR A 207 14.54 -4.64 -12.42
C THR A 207 14.08 -3.64 -11.35
N LEU A 208 13.38 -4.09 -10.30
CA LEU A 208 12.98 -3.24 -9.17
C LEU A 208 14.21 -2.64 -8.47
N LEU A 209 15.22 -3.47 -8.16
CA LEU A 209 16.47 -3.04 -7.51
C LEU A 209 17.18 -1.95 -8.32
N ARG A 210 17.28 -2.11 -9.63
CA ARG A 210 17.90 -1.12 -10.51
C ARG A 210 17.11 0.19 -10.49
N LEU A 211 15.78 0.15 -10.64
CA LEU A 211 14.92 1.35 -10.62
C LEU A 211 14.99 2.11 -9.28
N VAL A 212 15.04 1.39 -8.15
CA VAL A 212 15.20 1.95 -6.80
C VAL A 212 16.61 2.51 -6.62
N GLY A 213 17.64 1.74 -6.98
CA GLY A 213 19.05 2.15 -6.85
C GLY A 213 19.41 3.38 -7.67
N GLU A 214 18.88 3.48 -8.89
CA GLU A 214 19.03 4.66 -9.77
C GLU A 214 18.18 5.86 -9.28
N GLY A 215 17.35 5.69 -8.26
CA GLY A 215 16.53 6.75 -7.70
C GLY A 215 15.29 7.12 -8.52
N HIS A 216 14.87 6.26 -9.45
CA HIS A 216 13.69 6.52 -10.29
C HIS A 216 12.38 6.26 -9.55
N VAL A 217 12.26 5.11 -8.88
CA VAL A 217 11.01 4.74 -8.19
C VAL A 217 11.24 4.55 -6.70
N HIS A 218 10.15 4.58 -5.94
CA HIS A 218 10.13 4.16 -4.55
C HIS A 218 9.53 2.75 -4.44
N ALA A 219 9.92 2.01 -3.41
CA ALA A 219 9.33 0.70 -3.08
C ALA A 219 8.79 0.70 -1.64
N LYS A 220 7.68 0.00 -1.42
CA LYS A 220 7.14 -0.24 -0.08
C LYS A 220 7.73 -1.52 0.49
N LEU A 221 8.43 -1.41 1.60
CA LEU A 221 8.84 -2.51 2.47
C LEU A 221 7.64 -2.93 3.33
N SER A 222 6.69 -3.62 2.74
CA SER A 222 5.42 -3.99 3.38
C SER A 222 5.01 -5.39 3.00
N ALA A 223 4.15 -5.98 3.82
CA ALA A 223 3.51 -7.26 3.58
C ALA A 223 4.49 -8.41 3.24
N PRO A 224 5.50 -8.72 4.08
CA PRO A 224 6.42 -9.83 3.84
C PRO A 224 5.69 -11.18 3.72
N TYR A 225 4.54 -11.32 4.35
CA TYR A 225 3.65 -12.48 4.26
C TYR A 225 3.02 -12.71 2.86
N ARG A 226 3.17 -11.73 1.94
CA ARG A 226 2.77 -11.92 0.53
C ARG A 226 3.90 -12.49 -0.31
N LEU A 227 5.13 -12.43 0.19
CA LEU A 227 6.31 -13.00 -0.45
C LEU A 227 6.61 -14.41 0.10
N SER A 228 6.41 -14.60 1.40
CA SER A 228 6.80 -15.78 2.17
C SER A 228 5.62 -16.53 2.74
N GLU A 229 5.70 -17.86 2.76
CA GLU A 229 4.77 -18.73 3.46
C GLU A 229 5.26 -19.13 4.87
N LYS A 230 6.42 -18.59 5.30
CA LYS A 230 7.07 -18.97 6.58
C LYS A 230 6.62 -18.04 7.72
N PHE A 231 5.35 -18.12 8.07
CA PHE A 231 4.76 -17.40 9.21
C PHE A 231 5.44 -17.84 10.53
N PRO A 232 5.61 -16.93 11.52
CA PRO A 232 5.31 -15.50 11.50
C PRO A 232 6.49 -14.61 11.10
N ASP A 233 7.70 -15.13 10.93
CA ASP A 233 8.96 -14.36 10.85
C ASP A 233 9.43 -14.09 9.41
N TYR A 234 8.88 -14.79 8.42
CA TYR A 234 9.15 -14.61 6.99
C TYR A 234 10.64 -14.50 6.62
N PRO A 235 11.54 -15.40 7.10
CA PRO A 235 12.99 -15.23 7.00
C PRO A 235 13.51 -15.23 5.55
N ASP A 236 12.78 -15.82 4.63
CA ASP A 236 13.13 -15.82 3.20
C ASP A 236 12.72 -14.52 2.47
N ALA A 237 11.87 -13.67 3.09
CA ALA A 237 11.58 -12.32 2.58
C ALA A 237 12.65 -11.30 3.00
N GLN A 238 13.42 -11.56 4.06
CA GLN A 238 14.45 -10.65 4.56
C GLN A 238 15.50 -10.30 3.48
N GLY A 239 15.94 -11.25 2.68
CA GLY A 239 16.91 -11.01 1.61
C GLY A 239 16.45 -9.97 0.58
N PHE A 240 15.15 -9.90 0.29
CA PHE A 240 14.55 -8.89 -0.60
C PHE A 240 14.56 -7.50 0.06
N HIS A 241 14.16 -7.44 1.33
CA HIS A 241 14.21 -6.23 2.13
C HIS A 241 15.63 -5.65 2.18
N ASP A 242 16.61 -6.45 2.58
CA ASP A 242 18.00 -6.05 2.71
C ASP A 242 18.59 -5.56 1.38
N ALA A 243 18.26 -6.22 0.27
CA ALA A 243 18.72 -5.80 -1.05
C ALA A 243 18.18 -4.41 -1.43
N LEU A 244 16.89 -4.14 -1.13
CA LEU A 244 16.28 -2.82 -1.36
C LEU A 244 16.91 -1.75 -0.46
N VAL A 245 17.12 -2.02 0.82
CA VAL A 245 17.76 -1.09 1.77
C VAL A 245 19.19 -0.76 1.30
N ARG A 246 19.97 -1.77 0.89
CA ARG A 246 21.32 -1.54 0.33
C ARG A 246 21.30 -0.76 -0.99
N ALA A 247 20.26 -0.95 -1.81
CA ALA A 247 20.16 -0.25 -3.09
C ALA A 247 19.95 1.25 -2.91
N ASN A 248 18.97 1.67 -2.12
CA ASN A 248 18.72 3.09 -1.86
C ASN A 248 17.67 3.30 -0.75
N PRO A 249 18.04 3.51 0.51
CA PRO A 249 17.09 3.69 1.60
C PRO A 249 16.26 4.97 1.49
N GLU A 250 16.68 5.97 0.69
CA GLU A 250 15.94 7.21 0.45
C GLU A 250 14.77 7.03 -0.53
N ARG A 251 14.68 5.87 -1.15
CA ARG A 251 13.60 5.48 -2.07
C ARG A 251 12.69 4.40 -1.48
N LEU A 252 12.74 4.22 -0.17
CA LEU A 252 11.91 3.26 0.50
C LEU A 252 10.92 3.92 1.44
N VAL A 253 9.77 3.29 1.58
CA VAL A 253 8.76 3.56 2.60
C VAL A 253 8.28 2.23 3.18
N TRP A 254 7.68 2.27 4.38
CA TRP A 254 7.14 1.09 5.04
C TRP A 254 5.64 1.24 5.30
N GLY A 255 4.91 0.14 5.43
CA GLY A 255 3.51 0.13 5.80
C GLY A 255 3.04 -1.24 6.28
N THR A 256 2.00 -1.25 7.12
CA THR A 256 1.42 -2.45 7.69
C THR A 256 0.70 -3.32 6.67
N ASP A 257 0.02 -2.72 5.69
CA ASP A 257 -1.02 -3.32 4.85
C ASP A 257 -2.27 -3.74 5.68
N TRP A 258 -2.44 -3.11 6.88
CA TRP A 258 -3.63 -3.35 7.71
C TRP A 258 -4.92 -3.07 6.92
N PRO A 259 -5.97 -3.86 7.04
CA PRO A 259 -6.21 -5.01 7.91
C PRO A 259 -5.85 -6.36 7.24
N HIS A 260 -4.84 -6.41 6.41
CA HIS A 260 -4.29 -7.59 5.73
C HIS A 260 -5.31 -8.34 4.85
N PRO A 261 -5.93 -7.66 3.86
CA PRO A 261 -7.01 -8.25 3.09
C PRO A 261 -6.64 -9.58 2.43
N GLN A 262 -7.54 -10.56 2.52
CA GLN A 262 -7.40 -11.89 1.93
C GLN A 262 -6.28 -12.77 2.55
N ILE A 263 -5.82 -12.46 3.74
CA ILE A 263 -4.96 -13.34 4.53
C ILE A 263 -5.85 -14.25 5.40
N ALA A 264 -5.49 -15.53 5.46
CA ALA A 264 -6.21 -16.52 6.28
C ALA A 264 -6.00 -16.25 7.78
N ALA A 265 -7.00 -16.56 8.59
CA ALA A 265 -6.98 -16.27 10.02
C ALA A 265 -5.79 -16.93 10.75
N GLU A 266 -5.42 -18.13 10.32
CA GLU A 266 -4.35 -18.94 10.93
C GLU A 266 -2.95 -18.34 10.74
N VAL A 267 -2.78 -17.49 9.72
CA VAL A 267 -1.52 -16.84 9.38
C VAL A 267 -1.67 -15.31 9.34
N MET A 268 -2.68 -14.79 10.07
CA MET A 268 -2.91 -13.34 10.17
C MET A 268 -1.73 -12.69 10.89
N PRO A 269 -1.02 -11.74 10.24
CA PRO A 269 0.13 -11.10 10.86
C PRO A 269 -0.28 -10.22 12.05
N ASP A 270 0.59 -10.16 13.06
CA ASP A 270 0.51 -9.18 14.13
C ASP A 270 1.27 -7.91 13.72
N ASP A 271 0.58 -6.77 13.71
CA ASP A 271 1.17 -5.51 13.24
C ASP A 271 2.38 -5.04 14.08
N GLY A 272 2.38 -5.32 15.39
CA GLY A 272 3.52 -5.03 16.25
C GLY A 272 4.74 -5.88 15.85
N HIS A 273 4.53 -7.15 15.54
CA HIS A 273 5.58 -8.03 15.03
C HIS A 273 6.13 -7.55 13.67
N LEU A 274 5.28 -7.03 12.79
CA LEU A 274 5.77 -6.45 11.52
C LEU A 274 6.68 -5.24 11.75
N VAL A 275 6.44 -4.43 12.79
CA VAL A 275 7.36 -3.34 13.18
C VAL A 275 8.66 -3.89 13.77
N ASP A 276 8.59 -4.96 14.56
CA ASP A 276 9.79 -5.60 15.12
C ASP A 276 10.66 -6.20 14.02
N LEU A 277 10.08 -6.86 13.02
CA LEU A 277 10.79 -7.35 11.84
C LEU A 277 11.46 -6.20 11.06
N LEU A 278 10.77 -5.07 10.87
CA LEU A 278 11.40 -3.89 10.26
C LEU A 278 12.62 -3.42 11.07
N ASN A 279 12.50 -3.36 12.38
CA ASN A 279 13.60 -2.94 13.26
C ASN A 279 14.79 -3.91 13.21
N GLU A 280 14.52 -5.21 13.17
CA GLU A 280 15.52 -6.26 13.05
C GLU A 280 16.24 -6.22 11.70
N TRP A 281 15.47 -6.16 10.60
CA TRP A 281 16.01 -6.16 9.25
C TRP A 281 16.62 -4.82 8.83
N THR A 282 16.30 -3.74 9.55
CA THR A 282 16.89 -2.41 9.34
C THR A 282 17.50 -1.90 10.65
N PRO A 283 18.63 -2.46 11.13
CA PRO A 283 19.21 -2.06 12.40
C PRO A 283 19.78 -0.62 12.41
N ASP A 284 20.13 -0.07 11.25
CA ASP A 284 20.63 1.30 11.14
C ASP A 284 19.50 2.33 11.39
N MET A 285 19.68 3.16 12.42
CA MET A 285 18.70 4.17 12.82
C MET A 285 18.49 5.25 11.75
N GLY A 286 19.53 5.60 10.99
CA GLY A 286 19.43 6.57 9.90
C GLY A 286 18.61 6.03 8.74
N HIS A 287 18.72 4.74 8.42
CA HIS A 287 17.85 4.09 7.42
C HIS A 287 16.40 4.07 7.90
N ARG A 288 16.12 3.68 9.16
CA ARG A 288 14.77 3.73 9.72
C ARG A 288 14.17 5.14 9.68
N GLN A 289 14.96 6.15 10.02
CA GLN A 289 14.53 7.54 9.94
C GLN A 289 14.10 7.91 8.51
N ARG A 290 14.91 7.55 7.50
CA ARG A 290 14.58 7.81 6.08
C ARG A 290 13.32 7.07 5.65
N ILE A 291 13.22 5.79 5.95
CA ILE A 291 12.12 4.90 5.53
C ILE A 291 10.79 5.27 6.19
N LEU A 292 10.82 5.59 7.48
CA LEU A 292 9.62 5.81 8.27
C LEU A 292 9.20 7.27 8.39
N VAL A 293 10.12 8.23 8.23
CA VAL A 293 9.83 9.64 8.48
C VAL A 293 10.09 10.52 7.27
N ASP A 294 11.33 10.57 6.78
CA ASP A 294 11.74 11.59 5.83
C ASP A 294 11.13 11.37 4.45
N THR A 295 11.20 10.14 3.94
CA THR A 295 10.64 9.77 2.63
C THR A 295 9.12 9.86 2.62
N PRO A 296 8.37 9.29 3.61
CA PRO A 296 6.93 9.48 3.70
C PRO A 296 6.51 10.95 3.79
N ALA A 297 7.20 11.76 4.59
CA ALA A 297 6.91 13.19 4.72
C ALA A 297 7.08 13.93 3.39
N ARG A 298 8.12 13.59 2.61
CA ARG A 298 8.36 14.15 1.28
C ARG A 298 7.28 13.76 0.28
N LEU A 299 6.79 12.52 0.33
CA LEU A 299 5.80 11.98 -0.60
C LEU A 299 4.37 12.42 -0.27
N PHE A 300 4.00 12.39 1.00
CA PHE A 300 2.61 12.51 1.46
C PHE A 300 2.36 13.71 2.38
N GLY A 301 3.39 14.36 2.89
CA GLY A 301 3.27 15.43 3.88
C GLY A 301 2.89 16.81 3.32
N ARG A 302 2.90 16.98 2.00
CA ARG A 302 2.63 18.26 1.31
C ARG A 302 1.19 18.67 1.36
#